data_b5e5036d1e7d5f80b1027975c7a8149d
#
_entry.id   b5e5036d1e7d5f80b1027975c7a8149d
#
_cell.length_a   1.000
_cell.length_b   1.000
_cell.length_c   1.000
_cell.angle_alpha   90.00
_cell.angle_beta   90.00
_cell.angle_gamma   90.00
#
_symmetry.space_group_name_H-M   'P 1'
#
loop_
_entity.id
_entity.type
_entity.pdbx_description
1 polymer ?
#
loop_
_entity_poly.entity_id
_entity_poly.type
_entity_poly.pdbx_seq_one_letter_code
_entity_poly.pdbx_strand_id
1 'polypeptide(L)'
;MSKYDFEIDLSMNSSTGLILSKIRPHSVILEFGCATGRMTRYMKEMLGCQVYIVEYDNGAFQKAMEFAQDGICDDIQNYQWLERFGAIDFDAILFADVLEHLKDPEEVLKKAAGLLKADGSVFVSVPNVTHNDIVLKAIEEHFDYSETGLLDNTHIHFWGLENIKTLGKDAGLTVRKLEGTRCTMGDTEQNVQTGKNCLLENILRERAGGEIYQFVLILDKQGNTEPICTIGTAAIDSHIYLDTGSDFNAQEQIAVKSAYSGNGSYVLHYELGVDRAVCRVRLDPVEGQSVVLRRMSICQNGKRLNLMIPNAVAINDGTYLRSDDPMVIAYLEPGEGIVTFDTEFVLPGEQYLGALENAVWADKQAMEQQKHFIQNRLNEFNQEKMILNERIRLKEKLLFQMEQENKQLQTDVNAYIVLVNQKEKYALNLEQQLDMYVSRTHDLQARVEYYQSLKIIKIRTWMGRLLRKIKRCIKWALKRG
;
A
#
# COMPACT_ATOMS: atom_id res chain seq x y z
N MET A 1 -2.19 -15.63 36.49
CA MET A 1 -2.96 -14.78 35.57
C MET A 1 -3.09 -15.53 34.28
N SER A 2 -4.26 -15.54 33.67
CA SER A 2 -4.43 -16.13 32.32
C SER A 2 -3.58 -15.33 31.33
N LYS A 3 -2.98 -15.98 30.32
CA LYS A 3 -2.22 -15.38 29.23
C LYS A 3 -3.00 -14.24 28.51
N TYR A 4 -4.32 -14.27 28.60
CA TYR A 4 -5.25 -13.38 27.90
C TYR A 4 -6.01 -12.41 28.86
N ASP A 5 -5.50 -12.14 30.06
CA ASP A 5 -6.13 -11.28 31.06
C ASP A 5 -5.60 -9.83 30.93
N PHE A 6 -6.06 -9.09 29.91
CA PHE A 6 -5.72 -7.68 29.64
C PHE A 6 -6.91 -6.77 29.97
N GLU A 7 -6.70 -5.47 30.16
CA GLU A 7 -7.79 -4.49 30.21
C GLU A 7 -8.53 -4.43 28.88
N ILE A 8 -9.84 -4.13 28.94
CA ILE A 8 -10.66 -4.04 27.75
C ILE A 8 -10.34 -2.75 26.97
N ASP A 9 -9.88 -2.90 25.74
CA ASP A 9 -9.66 -1.79 24.83
C ASP A 9 -10.91 -1.57 23.96
N LEU A 10 -11.55 -0.42 24.14
CA LEU A 10 -12.75 -0.01 23.41
C LEU A 10 -12.42 0.90 22.22
N SER A 11 -11.15 1.10 21.90
CA SER A 11 -10.77 1.88 20.74
C SER A 11 -11.27 1.22 19.45
N MET A 12 -11.52 2.01 18.43
CA MET A 12 -11.91 1.49 17.11
C MET A 12 -10.73 0.85 16.36
N ASN A 13 -9.55 0.81 16.97
CA ASN A 13 -8.39 0.04 16.48
C ASN A 13 -8.12 -1.22 17.31
N SER A 14 -9.10 -1.70 18.06
CA SER A 14 -9.05 -3.02 18.70
C SER A 14 -10.18 -3.92 18.19
N SER A 15 -9.93 -5.24 18.07
CA SER A 15 -10.97 -6.22 17.69
C SER A 15 -12.13 -6.18 18.66
N THR A 16 -11.84 -6.07 19.96
CA THR A 16 -12.85 -5.93 21.04
C THR A 16 -13.71 -4.68 20.83
N GLY A 17 -13.10 -3.50 20.60
CA GLY A 17 -13.82 -2.25 20.37
C GLY A 17 -14.68 -2.31 19.10
N LEU A 18 -14.14 -2.86 18.03
CA LEU A 18 -14.89 -3.06 16.77
C LEU A 18 -16.10 -3.97 16.96
N ILE A 19 -15.96 -5.11 17.67
CA ILE A 19 -17.06 -6.03 17.95
C ILE A 19 -18.10 -5.36 18.86
N LEU A 20 -17.68 -4.88 20.03
CA LEU A 20 -18.61 -4.34 21.03
C LEU A 20 -19.39 -3.13 20.54
N SER A 21 -18.80 -2.30 19.68
CA SER A 21 -19.49 -1.16 19.05
C SER A 21 -20.67 -1.56 18.16
N LYS A 22 -20.77 -2.83 17.77
CA LYS A 22 -21.82 -3.35 16.87
C LYS A 22 -22.84 -4.25 17.58
N ILE A 23 -22.59 -4.60 18.84
CA ILE A 23 -23.52 -5.38 19.65
C ILE A 23 -24.73 -4.50 19.98
N ARG A 24 -25.91 -5.01 19.72
CA ARG A 24 -27.17 -4.33 20.08
C ARG A 24 -27.40 -4.47 21.60
N PRO A 25 -27.74 -3.38 22.32
CA PRO A 25 -28.13 -3.47 23.72
C PRO A 25 -29.28 -4.47 23.94
N HIS A 26 -29.28 -5.09 25.12
CA HIS A 26 -30.30 -6.07 25.54
C HIS A 26 -30.36 -7.34 24.68
N SER A 27 -29.32 -7.66 23.93
CA SER A 27 -29.22 -8.89 23.13
C SER A 27 -29.01 -10.13 24.00
N VAL A 28 -29.49 -11.29 23.47
CA VAL A 28 -29.13 -12.62 23.96
C VAL A 28 -27.93 -13.11 23.17
N ILE A 29 -26.82 -13.38 23.86
CA ILE A 29 -25.50 -13.57 23.25
C ILE A 29 -24.92 -14.91 23.67
N LEU A 30 -24.29 -15.63 22.71
CA LEU A 30 -23.43 -16.78 22.98
C LEU A 30 -21.98 -16.39 22.69
N GLU A 31 -21.13 -16.42 23.70
CA GLU A 31 -19.71 -16.09 23.60
C GLU A 31 -18.88 -17.36 23.75
N PHE A 32 -18.10 -17.68 22.73
CA PHE A 32 -17.14 -18.78 22.74
C PHE A 32 -15.74 -18.24 23.07
N GLY A 33 -15.04 -18.94 23.99
CA GLY A 33 -13.68 -18.56 24.38
C GLY A 33 -13.64 -17.24 25.12
N CYS A 34 -14.55 -17.03 26.07
CA CYS A 34 -14.70 -15.77 26.80
C CYS A 34 -13.52 -15.41 27.72
N ALA A 35 -12.55 -16.33 27.90
CA ALA A 35 -11.44 -16.19 28.85
C ALA A 35 -11.98 -15.82 30.25
N THR A 36 -11.41 -14.77 30.88
CA THR A 36 -11.86 -14.31 32.21
C THR A 36 -13.16 -13.50 32.19
N GLY A 37 -13.86 -13.42 31.05
CA GLY A 37 -15.18 -12.79 30.93
C GLY A 37 -15.17 -11.27 30.80
N ARG A 38 -14.12 -10.66 30.27
CA ARG A 38 -14.02 -9.20 30.11
C ARG A 38 -15.09 -8.64 29.17
N MET A 39 -15.26 -9.24 28.00
CA MET A 39 -16.32 -8.84 27.07
C MET A 39 -17.68 -9.23 27.61
N THR A 40 -17.82 -10.40 28.24
CA THR A 40 -19.02 -10.87 28.95
C THR A 40 -19.50 -9.81 29.95
N ARG A 41 -18.58 -9.35 30.81
CA ARG A 41 -18.86 -8.30 31.81
C ARG A 41 -19.34 -7.01 31.14
N TYR A 42 -18.62 -6.50 30.15
CA TYR A 42 -18.99 -5.27 29.46
C TYR A 42 -20.38 -5.39 28.79
N MET A 43 -20.65 -6.50 28.09
CA MET A 43 -21.93 -6.74 27.45
C MET A 43 -23.08 -6.81 28.46
N LYS A 44 -22.85 -7.41 29.64
CA LYS A 44 -23.84 -7.45 30.72
C LYS A 44 -24.05 -6.08 31.36
N GLU A 45 -22.97 -5.45 31.84
CA GLU A 45 -23.06 -4.26 32.69
C GLU A 45 -23.37 -2.98 31.90
N MET A 46 -22.78 -2.84 30.72
CA MET A 46 -22.90 -1.62 29.91
C MET A 46 -23.98 -1.71 28.83
N LEU A 47 -24.21 -2.89 28.27
CA LEU A 47 -25.19 -3.09 27.18
C LEU A 47 -26.47 -3.79 27.66
N GLY A 48 -26.52 -4.29 28.88
CA GLY A 48 -27.69 -4.98 29.45
C GLY A 48 -28.00 -6.33 28.76
N CYS A 49 -27.00 -6.96 28.16
CA CYS A 49 -27.14 -8.23 27.43
C CYS A 49 -27.23 -9.42 28.39
N GLN A 50 -27.87 -10.49 27.91
CA GLN A 50 -27.85 -11.81 28.52
C GLN A 50 -26.79 -12.64 27.82
N VAL A 51 -25.66 -12.92 28.50
CA VAL A 51 -24.51 -13.58 27.86
C VAL A 51 -24.38 -15.00 28.36
N TYR A 52 -24.38 -15.95 27.43
CA TYR A 52 -24.10 -17.37 27.64
C TYR A 52 -22.68 -17.65 27.20
N ILE A 53 -21.93 -18.47 27.93
CA ILE A 53 -20.50 -18.66 27.68
C ILE A 53 -20.13 -20.14 27.49
N VAL A 54 -19.14 -20.35 26.61
CA VAL A 54 -18.42 -21.63 26.47
C VAL A 54 -16.94 -21.35 26.61
N GLU A 55 -16.29 -21.94 27.63
CA GLU A 55 -14.89 -21.72 27.93
C GLU A 55 -14.22 -23.03 28.33
N TYR A 56 -13.01 -23.27 27.78
CA TYR A 56 -12.25 -24.49 28.02
C TYR A 56 -11.51 -24.48 29.35
N ASP A 57 -10.89 -23.34 29.69
CA ASP A 57 -10.13 -23.20 30.95
C ASP A 57 -11.06 -23.01 32.14
N ASN A 58 -11.04 -23.95 33.06
CA ASN A 58 -11.94 -23.92 34.23
C ASN A 58 -11.69 -22.69 35.13
N GLY A 59 -10.45 -22.20 35.24
CA GLY A 59 -10.15 -21.04 36.08
C GLY A 59 -10.67 -19.75 35.44
N ALA A 60 -10.59 -19.62 34.16
CA ALA A 60 -11.17 -18.53 33.38
C ALA A 60 -12.70 -18.59 33.40
N PHE A 61 -13.26 -19.77 33.16
CA PHE A 61 -14.71 -20.05 33.21
C PHE A 61 -15.34 -19.59 34.54
N GLN A 62 -14.77 -19.98 35.67
CA GLN A 62 -15.31 -19.60 37.01
C GLN A 62 -15.38 -18.08 37.18
N LYS A 63 -14.38 -17.32 36.69
CA LYS A 63 -14.40 -15.87 36.72
C LYS A 63 -15.45 -15.29 35.80
N ALA A 64 -15.55 -15.79 34.58
CA ALA A 64 -16.50 -15.32 33.57
C ALA A 64 -17.95 -15.55 34.00
N MET A 65 -18.22 -16.65 34.75
CA MET A 65 -19.54 -17.00 35.27
C MET A 65 -20.10 -15.94 36.27
N GLU A 66 -19.26 -15.12 36.88
CA GLU A 66 -19.74 -13.98 37.72
C GLU A 66 -20.58 -12.99 36.89
N PHE A 67 -20.34 -12.94 35.61
CA PHE A 67 -20.99 -12.02 34.67
C PHE A 67 -21.94 -12.71 33.70
N ALA A 68 -21.78 -14.00 33.45
CA ALA A 68 -22.61 -14.76 32.53
C ALA A 68 -24.02 -15.02 33.06
N GLN A 69 -24.98 -15.22 32.15
CA GLN A 69 -26.33 -15.71 32.48
C GLN A 69 -26.32 -17.23 32.75
N ASP A 70 -25.56 -17.96 31.95
CA ASP A 70 -25.30 -19.39 32.07
C ASP A 70 -24.05 -19.74 31.28
N GLY A 71 -23.47 -20.93 31.51
CA GLY A 71 -22.25 -21.31 30.81
C GLY A 71 -21.96 -22.81 30.88
N ILE A 72 -20.99 -23.23 30.06
CA ILE A 72 -20.43 -24.59 30.08
C ILE A 72 -18.89 -24.50 30.01
N CYS A 73 -18.23 -25.21 30.93
CA CYS A 73 -16.78 -25.38 30.90
C CYS A 73 -16.47 -26.66 30.10
N ASP A 74 -16.19 -26.48 28.81
CA ASP A 74 -15.94 -27.59 27.88
C ASP A 74 -15.17 -27.15 26.65
N ASP A 75 -14.57 -28.12 25.93
CA ASP A 75 -14.04 -27.86 24.59
C ASP A 75 -15.20 -27.61 23.62
N ILE A 76 -15.11 -26.49 22.92
CA ILE A 76 -16.08 -26.06 21.91
C ILE A 76 -16.38 -27.20 20.91
N GLN A 77 -15.39 -28.02 20.56
CA GLN A 77 -15.45 -29.07 19.57
C GLN A 77 -16.13 -30.34 20.08
N ASN A 78 -16.45 -30.44 21.38
CA ASN A 78 -17.29 -31.52 21.94
C ASN A 78 -18.79 -31.29 21.68
N TYR A 79 -19.17 -30.06 21.29
CA TYR A 79 -20.55 -29.68 20.97
C TYR A 79 -21.59 -29.85 22.09
N GLN A 80 -21.18 -30.04 23.35
CA GLN A 80 -22.12 -30.15 24.48
C GLN A 80 -22.96 -28.87 24.67
N TRP A 81 -22.43 -27.72 24.23
CA TRP A 81 -23.17 -26.45 24.20
C TRP A 81 -24.43 -26.50 23.30
N LEU A 82 -24.50 -27.37 22.29
CA LEU A 82 -25.71 -27.58 21.48
C LEU A 82 -26.82 -28.23 22.30
N GLU A 83 -26.48 -29.20 23.16
CA GLU A 83 -27.46 -29.84 24.05
C GLU A 83 -27.96 -28.87 25.10
N ARG A 84 -27.04 -28.03 25.67
CA ARG A 84 -27.35 -27.08 26.73
C ARG A 84 -28.12 -25.86 26.24
N PHE A 85 -27.74 -25.29 25.10
CA PHE A 85 -28.24 -24.04 24.61
C PHE A 85 -29.10 -24.16 23.33
N GLY A 86 -29.33 -25.37 22.83
CA GLY A 86 -30.03 -25.59 21.56
C GLY A 86 -31.49 -25.11 21.51
N ALA A 87 -32.11 -24.85 22.69
CA ALA A 87 -33.44 -24.26 22.79
C ALA A 87 -33.46 -22.72 22.87
N ILE A 88 -32.28 -22.09 22.80
CA ILE A 88 -32.13 -20.62 22.90
C ILE A 88 -31.83 -20.07 21.52
N ASP A 89 -32.60 -19.04 21.11
CA ASP A 89 -32.34 -18.28 19.90
C ASP A 89 -31.48 -17.05 20.25
N PHE A 90 -30.28 -16.96 19.70
CA PHE A 90 -29.32 -15.89 19.96
C PHE A 90 -29.41 -14.74 18.97
N ASP A 91 -29.33 -13.51 19.48
CA ASP A 91 -29.20 -12.29 18.67
C ASP A 91 -27.78 -12.14 18.10
N ALA A 92 -26.79 -12.60 18.88
CA ALA A 92 -25.39 -12.54 18.48
C ALA A 92 -24.63 -13.77 18.98
N ILE A 93 -23.66 -14.22 18.19
CA ILE A 93 -22.68 -15.25 18.57
C ILE A 93 -21.28 -14.69 18.34
N LEU A 94 -20.39 -14.84 19.31
CA LEU A 94 -19.06 -14.26 19.28
C LEU A 94 -17.98 -15.35 19.27
N PHE A 95 -17.01 -15.17 18.37
CA PHE A 95 -15.73 -15.88 18.31
C PHE A 95 -14.61 -14.83 18.23
N ALA A 96 -14.17 -14.35 19.38
CA ALA A 96 -13.11 -13.34 19.47
C ALA A 96 -11.76 -14.04 19.70
N ASP A 97 -10.98 -14.20 18.63
CA ASP A 97 -9.69 -14.89 18.60
C ASP A 97 -9.82 -16.35 19.10
N VAL A 98 -10.70 -17.12 18.49
CA VAL A 98 -11.06 -18.48 18.85
C VAL A 98 -10.91 -19.45 17.70
N LEU A 99 -11.36 -19.09 16.50
CA LEU A 99 -11.46 -20.01 15.37
C LEU A 99 -10.10 -20.53 14.93
N GLU A 100 -9.03 -19.75 15.07
CA GLU A 100 -7.65 -20.12 14.75
C GLU A 100 -7.08 -21.24 15.59
N HIS A 101 -7.71 -21.52 16.74
CA HIS A 101 -7.32 -22.61 17.66
C HIS A 101 -8.11 -23.90 17.44
N LEU A 102 -9.18 -23.88 16.64
CA LEU A 102 -10.07 -25.02 16.43
C LEU A 102 -9.55 -25.90 15.29
N LYS A 103 -9.76 -27.22 15.38
CA LYS A 103 -9.39 -28.17 14.31
C LYS A 103 -10.33 -28.05 13.11
N ASP A 104 -11.61 -27.80 13.36
CA ASP A 104 -12.64 -27.65 12.35
C ASP A 104 -13.49 -26.40 12.62
N PRO A 105 -12.94 -25.19 12.32
CA PRO A 105 -13.63 -23.94 12.59
C PRO A 105 -14.91 -23.76 11.76
N GLU A 106 -14.96 -24.31 10.54
CA GLU A 106 -16.11 -24.21 9.65
C GLU A 106 -17.31 -24.97 10.21
N GLU A 107 -17.11 -26.19 10.68
CA GLU A 107 -18.18 -27.01 11.26
C GLU A 107 -18.70 -26.42 12.58
N VAL A 108 -17.81 -25.89 13.43
CA VAL A 108 -18.19 -25.17 14.65
C VAL A 108 -19.03 -23.94 14.31
N LEU A 109 -18.55 -23.13 13.37
CA LEU A 109 -19.24 -21.91 12.93
C LEU A 109 -20.62 -22.22 12.35
N LYS A 110 -20.72 -23.27 11.52
CA LYS A 110 -21.98 -23.74 10.92
C LYS A 110 -22.99 -24.19 11.97
N LYS A 111 -22.55 -24.98 12.96
CA LYS A 111 -23.42 -25.42 14.06
C LYS A 111 -23.87 -24.27 14.94
N ALA A 112 -22.96 -23.36 15.27
CA ALA A 112 -23.28 -22.16 16.03
C ALA A 112 -24.31 -21.28 15.30
N ALA A 113 -24.13 -21.10 13.98
CA ALA A 113 -25.11 -20.39 13.15
C ALA A 113 -26.52 -20.98 13.21
N GLY A 114 -26.64 -22.29 13.50
CA GLY A 114 -27.94 -22.96 13.74
C GLY A 114 -28.73 -22.32 14.88
N LEU A 115 -28.07 -21.81 15.90
CA LEU A 115 -28.66 -21.20 17.09
C LEU A 115 -29.00 -19.70 16.94
N LEU A 116 -28.63 -19.05 15.83
CA LEU A 116 -28.95 -17.66 15.58
C LEU A 116 -30.43 -17.45 15.28
N LYS A 117 -30.98 -16.33 15.73
CA LYS A 117 -32.23 -15.75 15.20
C LYS A 117 -32.09 -15.45 13.71
N ALA A 118 -33.22 -15.25 13.03
CA ALA A 118 -33.24 -14.93 11.60
C ALA A 118 -32.50 -13.62 11.28
N ASP A 119 -32.54 -12.64 12.18
CA ASP A 119 -31.88 -11.34 12.10
C ASP A 119 -30.60 -11.26 12.98
N GLY A 120 -30.15 -12.41 13.51
CA GLY A 120 -28.94 -12.51 14.32
C GLY A 120 -27.68 -12.52 13.50
N SER A 121 -26.56 -12.18 14.13
CA SER A 121 -25.24 -12.10 13.48
C SER A 121 -24.17 -12.88 14.26
N VAL A 122 -23.21 -13.44 13.54
CA VAL A 122 -21.95 -13.96 14.14
C VAL A 122 -20.87 -12.88 14.01
N PHE A 123 -20.16 -12.65 15.10
CA PHE A 123 -19.01 -11.76 15.17
C PHE A 123 -17.75 -12.59 15.34
N VAL A 124 -16.79 -12.38 14.47
CA VAL A 124 -15.53 -13.13 14.46
C VAL A 124 -14.37 -12.15 14.43
N SER A 125 -13.37 -12.38 15.28
CA SER A 125 -12.03 -11.82 15.04
C SER A 125 -11.02 -12.95 14.88
N VAL A 126 -10.04 -12.72 13.97
CA VAL A 126 -8.91 -13.64 13.73
C VAL A 126 -7.68 -12.86 13.30
N PRO A 127 -6.45 -13.32 13.63
CA PRO A 127 -5.21 -12.68 13.21
C PRO A 127 -5.00 -12.79 11.69
N ASN A 128 -4.32 -11.80 11.14
CA ASN A 128 -3.95 -11.76 9.72
C ASN A 128 -2.53 -12.28 9.50
N VAL A 129 -2.40 -13.55 9.10
CA VAL A 129 -1.08 -14.12 8.78
C VAL A 129 -0.39 -13.43 7.59
N THR A 130 -1.13 -12.69 6.77
CA THR A 130 -0.57 -11.96 5.63
C THR A 130 -0.19 -10.53 5.96
N HIS A 131 -0.05 -10.17 7.26
CA HIS A 131 0.50 -8.89 7.67
C HIS A 131 1.89 -8.67 7.06
N ASN A 132 2.22 -7.42 6.73
CA ASN A 132 3.47 -7.07 6.05
C ASN A 132 4.71 -7.56 6.79
N ASP A 133 4.72 -7.56 8.12
CA ASP A 133 5.84 -8.04 8.92
C ASP A 133 6.08 -9.55 8.74
N ILE A 134 4.99 -10.34 8.72
CA ILE A 134 5.11 -11.78 8.46
C ILE A 134 5.62 -12.03 7.04
N VAL A 135 5.09 -11.30 6.07
CA VAL A 135 5.52 -11.44 4.66
C VAL A 135 6.98 -11.05 4.49
N LEU A 136 7.45 -9.98 5.14
CA LEU A 136 8.87 -9.60 5.12
C LEU A 136 9.76 -10.68 5.71
N LYS A 137 9.42 -11.19 6.88
CA LYS A 137 10.16 -12.30 7.52
C LYS A 137 10.17 -13.56 6.66
N ALA A 138 9.04 -13.92 6.08
CA ALA A 138 8.95 -15.09 5.20
C ALA A 138 9.83 -14.94 3.93
N ILE A 139 10.01 -13.72 3.41
CA ILE A 139 10.93 -13.43 2.30
C ILE A 139 12.40 -13.57 2.76
N GLU A 140 12.70 -13.25 4.03
CA GLU A 140 14.00 -13.45 4.66
C GLU A 140 14.20 -14.91 5.14
N GLU A 141 13.29 -15.83 4.79
CA GLU A 141 13.29 -17.26 5.18
C GLU A 141 13.06 -17.49 6.70
N HIS A 142 12.44 -16.52 7.39
CA HIS A 142 12.06 -16.59 8.80
C HIS A 142 10.55 -16.77 8.97
N PHE A 143 10.15 -17.65 9.88
CA PHE A 143 8.77 -17.82 10.32
C PHE A 143 8.77 -18.12 11.82
N ASP A 144 8.83 -17.04 12.61
CA ASP A 144 9.10 -17.13 14.04
C ASP A 144 7.78 -17.13 14.83
N TYR A 145 7.48 -18.24 15.49
CA TYR A 145 6.35 -18.31 16.41
C TYR A 145 6.62 -17.51 17.69
N SER A 146 5.56 -16.93 18.24
CA SER A 146 5.55 -16.13 19.46
C SER A 146 4.61 -16.73 20.50
N GLU A 147 4.67 -16.24 21.72
CA GLU A 147 3.72 -16.66 22.77
C GLU A 147 2.33 -16.03 22.59
N THR A 148 2.25 -14.87 21.92
CA THR A 148 1.03 -14.13 21.62
C THR A 148 1.17 -13.41 20.29
N GLY A 149 0.07 -12.99 19.67
CA GLY A 149 0.06 -12.17 18.47
C GLY A 149 -0.21 -12.96 17.19
N LEU A 150 0.27 -12.44 16.06
CA LEU A 150 -0.08 -12.96 14.73
C LEU A 150 0.34 -14.42 14.51
N LEU A 151 1.51 -14.80 14.99
CA LEU A 151 2.05 -16.17 14.93
C LEU A 151 2.10 -16.81 16.32
N ASP A 152 1.03 -16.68 17.09
CA ASP A 152 0.90 -17.39 18.36
C ASP A 152 1.09 -18.90 18.13
N ASN A 153 1.93 -19.53 18.95
CA ASN A 153 2.30 -20.94 18.84
C ASN A 153 1.15 -21.92 19.08
N THR A 154 -0.02 -21.44 19.50
CA THR A 154 -1.25 -22.22 19.67
C THR A 154 -2.19 -22.13 18.48
N HIS A 155 -1.91 -21.25 17.50
CA HIS A 155 -2.68 -21.16 16.28
C HIS A 155 -2.41 -22.35 15.37
N ILE A 156 -3.47 -22.97 14.88
CA ILE A 156 -3.40 -24.11 13.95
C ILE A 156 -4.01 -23.75 12.58
N HIS A 157 -4.77 -22.65 12.50
CA HIS A 157 -5.26 -22.07 11.27
C HIS A 157 -4.74 -20.65 11.08
N PHE A 158 -4.45 -20.33 9.82
CA PHE A 158 -3.89 -19.03 9.42
C PHE A 158 -4.65 -18.51 8.22
N TRP A 159 -5.20 -17.29 8.33
CA TRP A 159 -5.98 -16.68 7.26
C TRP A 159 -5.36 -15.37 6.78
N GLY A 160 -5.38 -15.20 5.47
CA GLY A 160 -5.21 -13.91 4.81
C GLY A 160 -6.57 -13.35 4.37
N LEU A 161 -6.56 -12.15 3.84
CA LEU A 161 -7.78 -11.41 3.46
C LEU A 161 -8.73 -12.20 2.57
N GLU A 162 -8.22 -12.89 1.54
CA GLU A 162 -9.07 -13.62 0.60
C GLU A 162 -9.63 -14.91 1.21
N ASN A 163 -8.86 -15.58 2.10
CA ASN A 163 -9.34 -16.79 2.79
C ASN A 163 -10.47 -16.44 3.78
N ILE A 164 -10.31 -15.35 4.53
CA ILE A 164 -11.31 -14.97 5.54
C ILE A 164 -12.64 -14.53 4.91
N LYS A 165 -12.65 -13.99 3.71
CA LYS A 165 -13.88 -13.69 2.96
C LYS A 165 -14.70 -14.92 2.65
N THR A 166 -14.07 -16.10 2.53
CA THR A 166 -14.74 -17.36 2.21
C THR A 166 -15.19 -18.16 3.43
N LEU A 167 -14.59 -17.92 4.61
CA LEU A 167 -14.87 -18.63 5.85
C LEU A 167 -16.39 -18.67 6.18
N GLY A 168 -17.07 -17.54 6.10
CA GLY A 168 -18.51 -17.46 6.34
C GLY A 168 -19.32 -18.26 5.33
N LYS A 169 -18.92 -18.24 4.06
CA LYS A 169 -19.63 -18.93 2.96
C LYS A 169 -19.60 -20.45 3.16
N ASP A 170 -18.47 -21.00 3.56
CA ASP A 170 -18.30 -22.43 3.77
C ASP A 170 -19.13 -22.93 4.97
N ALA A 171 -19.36 -22.04 5.96
CA ALA A 171 -20.29 -22.27 7.06
C ALA A 171 -21.77 -21.97 6.74
N GLY A 172 -22.11 -21.59 5.51
CA GLY A 172 -23.47 -21.23 5.09
C GLY A 172 -23.91 -19.82 5.55
N LEU A 173 -22.97 -18.96 5.85
CA LEU A 173 -23.18 -17.58 6.26
C LEU A 173 -22.74 -16.59 5.18
N THR A 174 -23.31 -15.39 5.20
CA THR A 174 -22.90 -14.28 4.32
C THR A 174 -22.11 -13.24 5.11
N VAL A 175 -20.94 -12.85 4.62
CA VAL A 175 -20.18 -11.74 5.20
C VAL A 175 -20.97 -10.44 4.95
N ARG A 176 -21.57 -9.90 6.02
CA ARG A 176 -22.22 -8.58 5.95
C ARG A 176 -21.20 -7.44 6.03
N LYS A 177 -20.20 -7.59 6.90
CA LYS A 177 -19.16 -6.57 7.08
C LYS A 177 -17.82 -7.23 7.38
N LEU A 178 -16.76 -6.67 6.81
CA LEU A 178 -15.37 -7.05 7.06
C LEU A 178 -14.58 -5.78 7.39
N GLU A 179 -14.11 -5.69 8.61
CA GLU A 179 -13.26 -4.62 9.16
C GLU A 179 -11.92 -5.20 9.62
N GLY A 180 -11.02 -4.36 10.07
CA GLY A 180 -9.76 -4.82 10.65
C GLY A 180 -9.12 -3.79 11.55
N THR A 181 -8.38 -4.27 12.55
CA THR A 181 -7.47 -3.45 13.34
C THR A 181 -6.19 -3.23 12.56
N ARG A 182 -5.51 -2.12 12.80
CA ARG A 182 -4.30 -1.78 12.06
C ARG A 182 -3.08 -1.79 12.97
N CYS A 183 -1.98 -2.29 12.43
CA CYS A 183 -0.65 -2.15 13.00
C CYS A 183 0.32 -1.81 11.87
N THR A 184 1.09 -0.76 12.04
CA THR A 184 2.05 -0.33 11.02
C THR A 184 3.16 -1.37 10.87
N MET A 185 3.63 -1.54 9.64
CA MET A 185 4.77 -2.41 9.36
C MET A 185 6.00 -2.00 10.19
N GLY A 186 6.55 -2.94 10.95
CA GLY A 186 7.64 -2.73 11.91
C GLY A 186 7.20 -2.60 13.37
N ASP A 187 5.91 -2.40 13.63
CA ASP A 187 5.38 -2.16 14.99
C ASP A 187 4.75 -3.41 15.62
N THR A 188 4.72 -4.56 14.93
CA THR A 188 4.20 -5.80 15.50
C THR A 188 5.22 -6.50 16.41
N GLU A 189 4.75 -7.49 17.18
CA GLU A 189 5.60 -8.38 17.99
C GLU A 189 6.64 -9.16 17.17
N GLN A 190 6.52 -9.15 15.85
CA GLN A 190 7.49 -9.77 14.95
C GLN A 190 8.82 -9.00 14.88
N ASN A 191 8.88 -7.78 15.41
CA ASN A 191 10.08 -6.95 15.52
C ASN A 191 10.86 -6.81 14.20
N VAL A 192 10.16 -6.55 13.11
CA VAL A 192 10.76 -6.38 11.79
C VAL A 192 11.50 -5.04 11.73
N GLN A 193 12.74 -5.07 11.25
CA GLN A 193 13.50 -3.84 11.00
C GLN A 193 13.19 -3.28 9.61
N THR A 194 12.49 -2.16 9.57
CA THR A 194 12.19 -1.43 8.33
C THR A 194 13.38 -0.59 7.87
N GLY A 195 13.35 -0.17 6.59
CA GLY A 195 14.40 0.66 5.98
C GLY A 195 15.54 -0.10 5.30
N LYS A 196 15.59 -1.44 5.41
CA LYS A 196 16.61 -2.26 4.74
C LYS A 196 16.35 -2.45 3.25
N ASN A 197 15.08 -2.57 2.86
CA ASN A 197 14.64 -2.77 1.48
C ASN A 197 13.44 -1.87 1.17
N CYS A 198 13.70 -0.57 1.04
CA CYS A 198 12.66 0.44 0.86
C CYS A 198 11.72 0.14 -0.32
N LEU A 199 12.20 -0.51 -1.37
CA LEU A 199 11.40 -0.84 -2.53
C LEU A 199 10.38 -1.95 -2.22
N LEU A 200 10.81 -3.02 -1.56
CA LEU A 200 9.94 -4.11 -1.11
C LEU A 200 8.93 -3.59 -0.08
N GLU A 201 9.40 -2.81 0.88
CA GLU A 201 8.56 -2.23 1.92
C GLU A 201 7.46 -1.32 1.34
N ASN A 202 7.78 -0.48 0.35
CA ASN A 202 6.79 0.37 -0.31
C ASN A 202 5.69 -0.47 -1.01
N ILE A 203 6.06 -1.55 -1.72
CA ILE A 203 5.06 -2.43 -2.32
C ILE A 203 4.18 -3.11 -1.27
N LEU A 204 4.78 -3.54 -0.17
CA LEU A 204 4.02 -4.18 0.91
C LEU A 204 3.02 -3.19 1.54
N ARG A 205 3.37 -1.93 1.69
CA ARG A 205 2.48 -0.86 2.20
C ARG A 205 1.30 -0.58 1.26
N GLU A 206 1.45 -0.81 -0.04
CA GLU A 206 0.36 -0.66 -1.02
C GLU A 206 -0.71 -1.76 -0.93
N ARG A 207 -0.49 -2.83 -0.17
CA ARG A 207 -1.46 -3.93 -0.03
C ARG A 207 -2.60 -3.53 0.89
N ALA A 208 -3.85 -3.67 0.43
CA ALA A 208 -5.05 -3.30 1.19
C ALA A 208 -5.13 -3.94 2.58
N GLY A 209 -4.71 -5.22 2.69
CA GLY A 209 -4.67 -5.96 3.95
C GLY A 209 -3.31 -5.98 4.63
N GLY A 210 -2.29 -5.30 4.07
CA GLY A 210 -0.89 -5.45 4.51
C GLY A 210 -0.61 -4.96 5.94
N GLU A 211 -1.30 -3.94 6.39
CA GLU A 211 -1.22 -3.38 7.74
C GLU A 211 -2.47 -3.68 8.59
N ILE A 212 -3.31 -4.61 8.15
CA ILE A 212 -4.37 -5.16 9.00
C ILE A 212 -3.74 -6.18 9.94
N TYR A 213 -3.88 -5.97 11.24
CA TYR A 213 -3.36 -6.87 12.27
C TYR A 213 -4.34 -8.03 12.53
N GLN A 214 -5.62 -7.70 12.73
CA GLN A 214 -6.69 -8.67 12.91
C GLN A 214 -7.85 -8.33 11.98
N PHE A 215 -8.47 -9.36 11.40
CA PHE A 215 -9.75 -9.24 10.72
C PHE A 215 -10.90 -9.30 11.71
N VAL A 216 -11.92 -8.49 11.50
CA VAL A 216 -13.18 -8.51 12.25
C VAL A 216 -14.33 -8.65 11.26
N LEU A 217 -15.08 -9.75 11.37
CA LEU A 217 -16.18 -10.07 10.49
C LEU A 217 -17.52 -10.02 11.22
N ILE A 218 -18.53 -9.58 10.50
CA ILE A 218 -19.93 -9.75 10.88
C ILE A 218 -20.58 -10.60 9.81
N LEU A 219 -21.08 -11.76 10.23
CA LEU A 219 -21.65 -12.77 9.36
C LEU A 219 -23.14 -12.92 9.69
N ASP A 220 -24.00 -12.96 8.67
CA ASP A 220 -25.44 -13.12 8.83
C ASP A 220 -25.95 -14.43 8.19
N LYS A 221 -27.07 -14.95 8.71
CA LYS A 221 -27.84 -16.02 8.04
C LYS A 221 -28.48 -15.44 6.79
N GLN A 222 -27.91 -15.72 5.63
CA GLN A 222 -28.46 -15.36 4.32
C GLN A 222 -28.99 -13.93 4.23
N GLY A 223 -28.20 -13.04 3.73
CA GLY A 223 -28.61 -11.67 3.39
C GLY A 223 -28.33 -11.40 1.91
N ASN A 224 -29.26 -10.73 1.23
CA ASN A 224 -29.06 -10.21 -0.13
C ASN A 224 -28.27 -8.88 -0.16
N THR A 225 -27.46 -8.63 0.84
CA THR A 225 -26.66 -7.40 0.90
C THR A 225 -25.24 -7.68 0.41
N GLU A 226 -24.79 -6.87 -0.54
CA GLU A 226 -23.37 -6.83 -0.92
C GLU A 226 -22.52 -6.64 0.34
N PRO A 227 -21.46 -7.45 0.54
CA PRO A 227 -20.62 -7.34 1.73
C PRO A 227 -19.96 -5.96 1.80
N ILE A 228 -20.14 -5.28 2.93
CA ILE A 228 -19.43 -4.03 3.20
C ILE A 228 -18.03 -4.40 3.67
N CYS A 229 -17.07 -4.41 2.74
CA CYS A 229 -15.66 -4.57 3.09
C CYS A 229 -15.05 -3.20 3.38
N THR A 230 -14.68 -2.95 4.65
CA THR A 230 -14.02 -1.72 5.07
C THR A 230 -12.49 -1.88 5.26
N ILE A 231 -11.95 -3.04 4.91
CA ILE A 231 -10.50 -3.23 4.83
C ILE A 231 -9.99 -2.44 3.64
N GLY A 232 -9.20 -1.43 3.91
CA GLY A 232 -8.80 -0.44 2.91
C GLY A 232 -9.83 0.68 2.67
N THR A 233 -10.94 0.71 3.41
CA THR A 233 -12.10 1.56 3.15
C THR A 233 -12.37 2.63 4.20
N ALA A 234 -11.47 2.88 5.13
CA ALA A 234 -11.48 4.17 5.80
C ALA A 234 -11.40 5.23 4.69
N ALA A 235 -12.27 6.25 4.75
CA ALA A 235 -12.14 7.39 3.85
C ALA A 235 -10.68 7.81 3.84
N ILE A 236 -10.05 7.79 2.68
CA ILE A 236 -8.64 8.17 2.53
C ILE A 236 -8.55 9.67 2.63
N ASP A 237 -7.54 10.14 3.36
CA ASP A 237 -7.20 11.55 3.37
C ASP A 237 -6.56 11.90 2.02
N SER A 238 -7.28 12.74 1.27
CA SER A 238 -6.78 13.40 0.08
C SER A 238 -6.51 14.86 0.41
N HIS A 239 -5.59 15.48 -0.29
CA HIS A 239 -5.22 16.86 -0.02
C HIS A 239 -5.38 17.73 -1.27
N ILE A 240 -5.96 18.91 -1.09
CA ILE A 240 -6.05 19.94 -2.11
C ILE A 240 -5.14 21.09 -1.68
N TYR A 241 -4.21 21.46 -2.53
CA TYR A 241 -3.32 22.60 -2.32
C TYR A 241 -3.70 23.73 -3.25
N LEU A 242 -3.65 24.93 -2.74
CA LEU A 242 -3.87 26.17 -3.50
C LEU A 242 -2.53 26.84 -3.74
N ASP A 243 -2.37 27.48 -4.90
CA ASP A 243 -1.23 28.31 -5.19
C ASP A 243 -1.73 29.75 -5.44
N THR A 244 -1.43 30.62 -4.51
CA THR A 244 -1.73 32.07 -4.58
C THR A 244 -0.56 32.88 -5.12
N GLY A 245 0.45 32.25 -5.73
CA GLY A 245 1.63 32.87 -6.33
C GLY A 245 2.96 32.61 -5.63
N SER A 246 2.94 31.77 -4.54
CA SER A 246 4.15 31.38 -3.79
C SER A 246 4.50 29.89 -3.94
N ASP A 247 3.92 29.22 -4.95
CA ASP A 247 3.93 27.78 -5.15
C ASP A 247 3.16 27.01 -4.07
N PHE A 248 2.91 25.71 -4.29
CA PHE A 248 2.16 24.87 -3.36
C PHE A 248 2.90 24.72 -2.03
N ASN A 249 2.21 24.94 -0.93
CA ASN A 249 2.77 24.86 0.42
C ASN A 249 1.73 24.31 1.43
N ALA A 250 2.22 23.83 2.59
CA ALA A 250 1.37 23.22 3.61
C ALA A 250 0.42 24.21 4.33
N GLN A 251 0.61 25.53 4.19
CA GLN A 251 -0.28 26.53 4.81
C GLN A 251 -1.55 26.76 3.98
N GLU A 252 -1.51 26.43 2.69
CA GLU A 252 -2.60 26.55 1.73
C GLU A 252 -3.17 25.18 1.34
N GLN A 253 -3.14 24.22 2.29
CA GLN A 253 -3.62 22.85 2.14
C GLN A 253 -5.01 22.68 2.76
N ILE A 254 -5.86 21.94 2.07
CA ILE A 254 -7.18 21.54 2.53
C ILE A 254 -7.23 20.02 2.57
N ALA A 255 -7.40 19.43 3.76
CA ALA A 255 -7.63 18.01 3.88
C ALA A 255 -9.09 17.68 3.55
N VAL A 256 -9.29 16.72 2.65
CA VAL A 256 -10.60 16.24 2.21
C VAL A 256 -10.66 14.71 2.30
N LYS A 257 -11.85 14.16 2.44
CA LYS A 257 -12.03 12.71 2.55
C LYS A 257 -12.52 12.13 1.22
N SER A 258 -11.74 11.25 0.63
CA SER A 258 -12.19 10.41 -0.48
C SER A 258 -12.93 9.20 0.05
N ALA A 259 -14.21 9.09 -0.33
CA ALA A 259 -15.09 8.02 0.14
C ALA A 259 -14.87 6.73 -0.67
N TYR A 260 -14.90 5.60 0.01
CA TYR A 260 -14.88 4.31 -0.69
C TYR A 260 -16.21 4.06 -1.41
N SER A 261 -16.14 3.73 -2.68
CA SER A 261 -17.33 3.51 -3.54
C SER A 261 -17.64 2.03 -3.81
N GLY A 262 -16.93 1.09 -3.20
CA GLY A 262 -16.97 -0.33 -3.54
C GLY A 262 -15.91 -0.72 -4.58
N ASN A 263 -15.72 -2.03 -4.78
CA ASN A 263 -14.80 -2.59 -5.79
C ASN A 263 -13.34 -2.07 -5.73
N GLY A 264 -12.86 -1.69 -4.53
CA GLY A 264 -11.51 -1.16 -4.35
C GLY A 264 -11.32 0.29 -4.80
N SER A 265 -12.36 0.99 -5.25
CA SER A 265 -12.31 2.37 -5.70
C SER A 265 -12.62 3.37 -4.59
N TYR A 266 -11.96 4.52 -4.65
CA TYR A 266 -12.24 5.70 -3.84
C TYR A 266 -12.74 6.82 -4.73
N VAL A 267 -13.74 7.55 -4.27
CA VAL A 267 -14.35 8.66 -5.00
C VAL A 267 -14.23 9.92 -4.15
N LEU A 268 -13.77 10.98 -4.76
CA LEU A 268 -13.82 12.33 -4.24
C LEU A 268 -14.71 13.17 -5.15
N HIS A 269 -15.76 13.74 -4.58
CA HIS A 269 -16.48 14.87 -5.14
C HIS A 269 -16.34 16.03 -4.14
N TYR A 270 -15.71 17.13 -4.56
CA TYR A 270 -15.47 18.27 -3.69
C TYR A 270 -15.60 19.57 -4.46
N GLU A 271 -16.31 20.54 -3.88
CA GLU A 271 -16.47 21.88 -4.43
C GLU A 271 -15.74 22.89 -3.55
N LEU A 272 -14.94 23.72 -4.17
CA LEU A 272 -14.11 24.72 -3.51
C LEU A 272 -14.34 26.09 -4.12
N GLY A 273 -14.75 27.04 -3.30
CA GLY A 273 -14.74 28.45 -3.68
C GLY A 273 -13.33 28.99 -3.74
N VAL A 274 -12.93 29.57 -4.86
CA VAL A 274 -11.62 30.19 -5.05
C VAL A 274 -11.78 31.67 -5.35
N ASP A 275 -10.85 32.49 -4.83
CA ASP A 275 -10.76 33.91 -5.11
C ASP A 275 -9.78 34.18 -6.29
N ARG A 276 -9.59 35.45 -6.63
CA ARG A 276 -8.71 35.87 -7.73
C ARG A 276 -7.24 35.62 -7.49
N ALA A 277 -6.83 35.37 -6.26
CA ALA A 277 -5.42 35.13 -5.92
C ALA A 277 -4.97 33.70 -6.28
N VAL A 278 -5.90 32.75 -6.34
CA VAL A 278 -5.56 31.35 -6.66
C VAL A 278 -5.33 31.20 -8.15
N CYS A 279 -4.12 30.82 -8.55
CA CYS A 279 -3.74 30.62 -9.96
C CYS A 279 -3.65 29.15 -10.37
N ARG A 280 -3.39 28.25 -9.41
CA ARG A 280 -3.33 26.80 -9.63
C ARG A 280 -3.94 26.05 -8.46
N VAL A 281 -4.44 24.85 -8.73
CA VAL A 281 -4.82 23.89 -7.72
C VAL A 281 -4.10 22.56 -7.97
N ARG A 282 -3.75 21.89 -6.89
CA ARG A 282 -3.16 20.53 -6.91
C ARG A 282 -4.04 19.61 -6.06
N LEU A 283 -4.37 18.45 -6.58
CA LEU A 283 -5.00 17.37 -5.83
C LEU A 283 -3.99 16.25 -5.66
N ASP A 284 -3.75 15.85 -4.42
CA ASP A 284 -3.06 14.64 -4.04
C ASP A 284 -4.12 13.63 -3.58
N PRO A 285 -4.43 12.60 -4.39
CA PRO A 285 -5.45 11.62 -4.05
C PRO A 285 -5.15 10.86 -2.76
N VAL A 286 -3.88 10.62 -2.50
CA VAL A 286 -3.37 10.00 -1.26
C VAL A 286 -1.90 10.38 -1.08
N GLU A 287 -1.45 10.58 0.16
CA GLU A 287 -0.04 10.82 0.44
C GLU A 287 0.73 9.51 0.65
N GLY A 288 2.00 9.49 0.25
CA GLY A 288 2.94 8.41 0.54
C GLY A 288 2.76 7.14 -0.27
N GLN A 289 1.86 7.10 -1.25
CA GLN A 289 1.66 5.89 -2.06
C GLN A 289 1.12 6.20 -3.46
N SER A 290 1.46 5.33 -4.41
CA SER A 290 0.99 5.41 -5.79
C SER A 290 -0.51 5.15 -5.91
N VAL A 291 -1.14 5.68 -6.94
CA VAL A 291 -2.57 5.46 -7.24
C VAL A 291 -2.82 5.20 -8.72
N VAL A 292 -3.95 4.57 -9.04
CA VAL A 292 -4.49 4.49 -10.40
C VAL A 292 -5.74 5.36 -10.48
N LEU A 293 -5.67 6.43 -11.23
CA LEU A 293 -6.82 7.27 -11.54
C LEU A 293 -7.67 6.61 -12.62
N ARG A 294 -8.88 6.19 -12.30
CA ARG A 294 -9.87 5.68 -13.26
C ARG A 294 -10.61 6.80 -13.94
N ARG A 295 -10.98 7.80 -13.17
CA ARG A 295 -11.64 9.01 -13.65
C ARG A 295 -11.08 10.21 -12.92
N MET A 296 -10.84 11.27 -13.67
CA MET A 296 -10.38 12.54 -13.10
C MET A 296 -10.92 13.71 -13.92
N SER A 297 -11.54 14.65 -13.24
CA SER A 297 -11.84 15.96 -13.78
C SER A 297 -11.72 17.05 -12.73
N ILE A 298 -11.14 18.17 -13.12
CA ILE A 298 -11.19 19.41 -12.37
C ILE A 298 -11.89 20.43 -13.26
N CYS A 299 -12.96 21.03 -12.75
CA CYS A 299 -13.74 22.02 -13.48
C CYS A 299 -13.72 23.35 -12.72
N GLN A 300 -13.65 24.48 -13.41
CA GLN A 300 -13.86 25.80 -12.85
C GLN A 300 -15.15 26.39 -13.45
N ASN A 301 -16.12 26.74 -12.62
CA ASN A 301 -17.43 27.26 -13.03
C ASN A 301 -18.11 26.35 -14.09
N GLY A 302 -18.00 25.02 -13.92
CA GLY A 302 -18.54 24.02 -14.83
C GLY A 302 -17.72 23.76 -16.11
N LYS A 303 -16.64 24.50 -16.35
CA LYS A 303 -15.74 24.32 -17.50
C LYS A 303 -14.56 23.42 -17.09
N ARG A 304 -14.36 22.33 -17.82
CA ARG A 304 -13.29 21.39 -17.57
C ARG A 304 -11.92 22.01 -17.89
N LEU A 305 -10.98 21.85 -16.96
CA LEU A 305 -9.62 22.36 -17.07
C LEU A 305 -8.66 21.30 -17.67
N ASN A 306 -7.57 21.75 -18.25
CA ASN A 306 -6.47 20.90 -18.67
C ASN A 306 -5.66 20.45 -17.46
N LEU A 307 -5.43 19.16 -17.32
CA LEU A 307 -4.70 18.57 -16.20
C LEU A 307 -3.24 18.32 -16.57
N MET A 308 -2.35 18.69 -15.69
CA MET A 308 -0.95 18.29 -15.69
C MET A 308 -0.77 17.22 -14.63
N ILE A 309 -0.34 16.02 -15.03
CA ILE A 309 -0.15 14.89 -14.13
C ILE A 309 1.30 14.43 -14.28
N PRO A 310 2.20 14.88 -13.40
CA PRO A 310 3.61 14.50 -13.44
C PRO A 310 3.75 12.99 -13.23
N ASN A 311 4.71 12.37 -13.93
CA ASN A 311 5.02 10.94 -13.83
C ASN A 311 3.84 9.99 -14.12
N ALA A 312 2.82 10.47 -14.82
CA ALA A 312 1.66 9.69 -15.21
C ALA A 312 2.00 8.64 -16.28
N VAL A 313 1.46 7.46 -16.08
CA VAL A 313 1.61 6.34 -16.98
C VAL A 313 0.23 5.81 -17.33
N ALA A 314 -0.19 5.91 -18.62
CA ALA A 314 -1.49 5.38 -19.04
C ALA A 314 -1.49 3.84 -19.00
N ILE A 315 -2.45 3.21 -18.37
CA ILE A 315 -2.70 1.77 -18.32
C ILE A 315 -4.09 1.45 -18.86
N ASN A 316 -4.42 0.17 -19.06
CA ASN A 316 -5.70 -0.21 -19.66
C ASN A 316 -6.92 0.28 -18.85
N ASP A 317 -6.80 0.36 -17.54
CA ASP A 317 -7.88 0.71 -16.61
C ASP A 317 -7.73 2.13 -16.01
N GLY A 318 -6.93 3.00 -16.63
CA GLY A 318 -6.79 4.37 -16.15
C GLY A 318 -5.40 4.97 -16.33
N THR A 319 -5.06 5.88 -15.42
CA THR A 319 -3.75 6.55 -15.37
C THR A 319 -3.05 6.22 -14.07
N TYR A 320 -1.93 5.53 -14.14
CA TYR A 320 -1.11 5.23 -12.98
C TYR A 320 -0.20 6.41 -12.63
N LEU A 321 -0.31 6.89 -11.40
CA LEU A 321 0.57 7.90 -10.83
C LEU A 321 1.66 7.20 -10.02
N ARG A 322 2.84 7.19 -10.62
CA ARG A 322 4.03 6.56 -10.06
C ARG A 322 4.79 7.56 -9.20
N SER A 323 4.43 7.71 -7.95
CA SER A 323 5.12 8.61 -7.03
C SER A 323 4.68 8.33 -5.60
N ASP A 324 5.57 8.56 -4.64
CA ASP A 324 5.20 8.69 -3.22
C ASP A 324 4.42 9.99 -2.97
N ASP A 325 4.35 10.86 -3.98
CA ASP A 325 3.61 12.11 -4.00
C ASP A 325 2.79 12.18 -5.32
N PRO A 326 1.71 11.38 -5.45
CA PRO A 326 0.87 11.36 -6.63
C PRO A 326 0.06 12.65 -6.71
N MET A 327 0.27 13.46 -7.73
CA MET A 327 -0.38 14.76 -7.84
C MET A 327 -1.04 15.00 -9.19
N VAL A 328 -2.14 15.74 -9.15
CA VAL A 328 -2.84 16.25 -10.33
C VAL A 328 -2.94 17.78 -10.21
N ILE A 329 -2.44 18.51 -11.17
CA ILE A 329 -2.38 19.98 -11.15
C ILE A 329 -3.27 20.52 -12.26
N ALA A 330 -4.04 21.55 -11.94
CA ALA A 330 -4.79 22.35 -12.90
C ALA A 330 -4.48 23.83 -12.75
N TYR A 331 -4.34 24.54 -13.89
CA TYR A 331 -4.25 25.98 -13.95
C TYR A 331 -5.65 26.58 -14.01
N LEU A 332 -5.92 27.53 -13.14
CA LEU A 332 -7.20 28.21 -13.09
C LEU A 332 -7.24 29.38 -14.08
N GLU A 333 -8.41 29.66 -14.60
CA GLU A 333 -8.67 30.90 -15.33
C GLU A 333 -8.75 32.06 -14.31
N PRO A 334 -8.21 33.24 -14.64
CA PRO A 334 -8.27 34.40 -13.73
C PRO A 334 -9.71 34.76 -13.36
N GLY A 335 -10.01 34.82 -12.07
CA GLY A 335 -11.34 35.20 -11.57
C GLY A 335 -11.74 34.42 -10.34
N GLU A 336 -12.82 34.88 -9.73
CA GLU A 336 -13.48 34.15 -8.63
C GLU A 336 -14.39 33.05 -9.19
N GLY A 337 -14.57 31.96 -8.45
CA GLY A 337 -15.48 30.91 -8.89
C GLY A 337 -15.45 29.65 -8.03
N ILE A 338 -16.16 28.65 -8.49
CA ILE A 338 -16.21 27.35 -7.86
C ILE A 338 -15.34 26.39 -8.67
N VAL A 339 -14.40 25.74 -8.00
CA VAL A 339 -13.61 24.62 -8.56
C VAL A 339 -14.19 23.33 -8.04
N THR A 340 -14.62 22.45 -8.95
CA THR A 340 -15.15 21.14 -8.64
C THR A 340 -14.12 20.08 -8.98
N PHE A 341 -13.84 19.20 -8.02
CA PHE A 341 -12.97 18.05 -8.15
C PHE A 341 -13.84 16.80 -8.20
N ASP A 342 -13.76 16.05 -9.29
CA ASP A 342 -14.39 14.74 -9.45
C ASP A 342 -13.29 13.73 -9.78
N THR A 343 -13.01 12.82 -8.88
CA THR A 343 -12.03 11.78 -9.10
C THR A 343 -12.50 10.44 -8.61
N GLU A 344 -12.12 9.41 -9.35
CA GLU A 344 -12.22 8.01 -8.94
C GLU A 344 -10.83 7.39 -9.10
N PHE A 345 -10.31 6.84 -8.01
CA PHE A 345 -9.00 6.20 -8.01
C PHE A 345 -9.03 4.91 -7.20
N VAL A 346 -8.08 4.04 -7.49
CA VAL A 346 -7.83 2.82 -6.74
C VAL A 346 -6.40 2.82 -6.23
N LEU A 347 -6.18 2.25 -5.06
CA LEU A 347 -4.84 1.88 -4.64
C LEU A 347 -4.43 0.65 -5.47
N PRO A 348 -3.23 0.67 -6.10
CA PRO A 348 -2.81 -0.43 -6.96
C PRO A 348 -2.72 -1.73 -6.17
N GLY A 349 -3.65 -2.63 -6.43
CA GLY A 349 -3.65 -4.01 -5.94
C GLY A 349 -3.01 -4.96 -6.96
N GLU A 350 -3.06 -6.27 -6.68
CA GLU A 350 -2.47 -7.33 -7.52
C GLU A 350 -2.87 -7.25 -9.00
N GLN A 351 -4.08 -6.83 -9.32
CA GLN A 351 -4.58 -6.67 -10.68
C GLN A 351 -3.82 -5.63 -11.51
N TYR A 352 -3.14 -4.66 -10.86
CA TYR A 352 -2.37 -3.60 -11.51
C TYR A 352 -0.87 -3.90 -11.55
N LEU A 353 -0.39 -4.75 -10.67
CA LEU A 353 1.02 -5.19 -10.65
C LEU A 353 1.40 -5.75 -12.01
N GLY A 354 0.45 -6.45 -12.67
CA GLY A 354 0.56 -6.97 -14.03
C GLY A 354 0.88 -5.89 -15.06
N ALA A 355 0.24 -4.77 -15.07
CA ALA A 355 0.51 -3.66 -15.96
C ALA A 355 1.81 -2.92 -15.61
N LEU A 356 2.15 -2.86 -14.32
CA LEU A 356 3.29 -2.12 -13.78
C LEU A 356 4.65 -2.77 -14.07
N GLU A 357 4.78 -4.11 -13.98
CA GLU A 357 6.04 -4.80 -14.32
C GLU A 357 6.44 -4.58 -15.77
N ASN A 358 5.48 -4.70 -16.70
CA ASN A 358 5.77 -4.42 -18.12
C ASN A 358 6.19 -2.97 -18.32
N ALA A 359 5.54 -2.05 -17.56
CA ALA A 359 5.85 -0.64 -17.59
C ALA A 359 7.29 -0.39 -17.10
N VAL A 360 7.71 -0.99 -15.99
CA VAL A 360 9.07 -0.87 -15.41
C VAL A 360 10.11 -1.62 -16.26
N TRP A 361 9.76 -2.83 -16.78
CA TRP A 361 10.70 -3.63 -17.57
C TRP A 361 11.10 -2.95 -18.88
N ALA A 362 10.18 -2.34 -19.56
CA ALA A 362 10.45 -1.68 -20.81
C ALA A 362 11.17 -0.32 -20.63
N ASP A 363 10.92 0.45 -19.54
CA ASP A 363 11.76 1.59 -19.17
C ASP A 363 13.21 1.15 -18.89
N LYS A 364 13.38 0.02 -18.21
CA LYS A 364 14.70 -0.57 -17.98
C LYS A 364 15.42 -0.90 -19.29
N GLN A 365 14.73 -1.53 -20.23
CA GLN A 365 15.29 -1.87 -21.55
C GLN A 365 15.74 -0.62 -22.33
N ALA A 366 14.95 0.47 -22.28
CA ALA A 366 15.34 1.71 -22.95
C ALA A 366 16.53 2.38 -22.27
N MET A 367 16.53 2.38 -20.95
CA MET A 367 17.64 2.96 -20.20
C MET A 367 18.94 2.18 -20.43
N GLU A 368 18.89 0.85 -20.49
CA GLU A 368 20.05 0.03 -20.84
C GLU A 368 20.51 0.29 -22.29
N GLN A 369 19.61 0.45 -23.24
CA GLN A 369 19.96 0.83 -24.61
C GLN A 369 20.59 2.21 -24.69
N GLN A 370 20.05 3.18 -23.93
CA GLN A 370 20.60 4.53 -23.87
C GLN A 370 21.97 4.57 -23.20
N LYS A 371 22.13 3.84 -22.10
CA LYS A 371 23.42 3.67 -21.40
C LYS A 371 24.44 3.08 -22.36
N HIS A 372 24.07 2.05 -23.12
CA HIS A 372 24.97 1.43 -24.10
C HIS A 372 25.36 2.41 -25.23
N PHE A 373 24.41 3.18 -25.72
CA PHE A 373 24.66 4.21 -26.75
C PHE A 373 25.63 5.31 -26.21
N ILE A 374 25.36 5.82 -24.99
CA ILE A 374 26.23 6.83 -24.37
C ILE A 374 27.62 6.27 -24.11
N GLN A 375 27.71 5.02 -23.64
CA GLN A 375 28.99 4.36 -23.39
C GLN A 375 29.81 4.18 -24.69
N ASN A 376 29.16 3.82 -25.80
CA ASN A 376 29.83 3.72 -27.09
C ASN A 376 30.33 5.09 -27.56
N ARG A 377 29.53 6.15 -27.42
CA ARG A 377 29.93 7.53 -27.76
C ARG A 377 31.09 8.03 -26.89
N LEU A 378 31.09 7.66 -25.62
CA LEU A 378 32.19 7.98 -24.70
C LEU A 378 33.46 7.25 -25.09
N ASN A 379 33.38 5.98 -25.50
CA ASN A 379 34.52 5.21 -25.96
C ASN A 379 35.11 5.77 -27.28
N GLU A 380 34.26 6.12 -28.25
CA GLU A 380 34.69 6.81 -29.48
C GLU A 380 35.43 8.10 -29.16
N PHE A 381 34.85 8.91 -28.28
CA PHE A 381 35.46 10.18 -27.85
C PHE A 381 36.82 9.99 -27.16
N ASN A 382 36.90 8.98 -26.27
CA ASN A 382 38.16 8.67 -25.58
C ASN A 382 39.25 8.21 -26.57
N GLN A 383 38.89 7.46 -27.62
CA GLN A 383 39.82 7.11 -28.71
C GLN A 383 40.30 8.34 -29.47
N GLU A 384 39.39 9.24 -29.84
CA GLU A 384 39.77 10.51 -30.50
C GLU A 384 40.68 11.37 -29.61
N LYS A 385 40.39 11.43 -28.28
CA LYS A 385 41.21 12.11 -27.27
C LYS A 385 42.62 11.50 -27.20
N MET A 386 42.73 10.17 -27.20
CA MET A 386 44.04 9.49 -27.18
C MET A 386 44.83 9.82 -28.46
N ILE A 387 44.22 9.76 -29.63
CA ILE A 387 44.90 10.09 -30.90
C ILE A 387 45.35 11.57 -30.90
N LEU A 388 44.51 12.46 -30.36
CA LEU A 388 44.84 13.88 -30.28
C LEU A 388 45.99 14.13 -29.32
N ASN A 389 46.02 13.46 -28.16
CA ASN A 389 47.09 13.54 -27.15
C ASN A 389 48.41 13.01 -27.74
N GLU A 390 48.36 11.93 -28.50
CA GLU A 390 49.56 11.39 -29.14
C GLU A 390 50.11 12.34 -30.23
N ARG A 391 49.24 12.99 -31.00
CA ARG A 391 49.60 14.06 -31.94
C ARG A 391 50.22 15.28 -31.22
N ILE A 392 49.71 15.66 -30.07
CA ILE A 392 50.27 16.74 -29.26
C ILE A 392 51.66 16.37 -28.78
N ARG A 393 51.85 15.15 -28.20
CA ARG A 393 53.14 14.64 -27.74
C ARG A 393 54.18 14.57 -28.89
N LEU A 394 53.75 14.17 -30.07
CA LEU A 394 54.65 14.14 -31.24
C LEU A 394 55.06 15.55 -31.66
N LYS A 395 54.11 16.52 -31.64
CA LYS A 395 54.44 17.93 -31.90
C LYS A 395 55.31 18.55 -30.85
N GLU A 396 55.07 18.28 -29.56
CA GLU A 396 55.92 18.71 -28.45
C GLU A 396 57.38 18.14 -28.60
N LYS A 397 57.51 16.89 -29.03
CA LYS A 397 58.81 16.26 -29.28
C LYS A 397 59.54 16.89 -30.48
N LEU A 398 58.79 17.26 -31.55
CA LEU A 398 59.30 18.00 -32.67
C LEU A 398 59.71 19.43 -32.29
N LEU A 399 58.93 20.09 -31.46
CA LEU A 399 59.24 21.41 -30.92
C LEU A 399 60.52 21.39 -30.09
N PHE A 400 60.67 20.39 -29.20
CA PHE A 400 61.91 20.19 -28.45
C PHE A 400 63.14 19.95 -29.35
N GLN A 401 62.93 19.32 -30.49
CA GLN A 401 64.00 19.15 -31.50
C GLN A 401 64.23 20.43 -32.36
N MET A 402 63.21 21.26 -32.46
CA MET A 402 63.23 22.49 -33.28
C MET A 402 63.26 23.79 -32.46
N GLU A 403 63.50 23.66 -31.12
CA GLU A 403 63.47 24.78 -30.15
C GLU A 403 64.40 25.96 -30.49
N GLN A 404 65.16 25.78 -31.50
CA GLN A 404 66.03 26.86 -31.99
C GLN A 404 65.47 27.64 -33.22
N GLU A 405 64.35 27.17 -33.82
CA GLU A 405 64.03 27.79 -35.11
C GLU A 405 62.68 28.44 -35.29
N ASN A 406 61.63 28.30 -34.40
CA ASN A 406 60.40 29.04 -34.73
C ASN A 406 59.36 29.22 -33.63
N LYS A 407 59.07 30.48 -33.22
CA LYS A 407 57.95 30.97 -32.41
C LYS A 407 56.56 30.61 -32.95
N GLN A 408 56.48 30.26 -34.21
CA GLN A 408 55.23 29.92 -34.92
C GLN A 408 54.66 28.56 -34.47
N LEU A 409 55.52 27.58 -34.22
CA LEU A 409 55.14 26.24 -33.78
C LEU A 409 54.59 26.23 -32.36
N GLN A 410 55.07 27.15 -31.51
CA GLN A 410 54.56 27.28 -30.13
C GLN A 410 53.09 27.78 -30.07
N THR A 411 52.73 28.59 -31.09
CA THR A 411 51.33 29.04 -31.20
C THR A 411 50.39 27.94 -31.61
N ASP A 412 50.85 26.99 -32.48
CA ASP A 412 50.03 25.85 -32.94
C ASP A 412 49.84 24.81 -31.84
N VAL A 413 50.86 24.50 -31.04
CA VAL A 413 50.74 23.56 -29.88
C VAL A 413 49.78 24.14 -28.84
N ASN A 414 49.84 25.46 -28.55
CA ASN A 414 48.92 26.09 -27.65
C ASN A 414 47.46 26.02 -28.14
N ALA A 415 47.24 26.12 -29.46
CA ALA A 415 45.90 25.95 -30.04
C ALA A 415 45.35 24.49 -29.86
N TYR A 416 46.24 23.50 -29.96
CA TYR A 416 45.85 22.10 -29.70
C TYR A 416 45.52 21.84 -28.22
N ILE A 417 46.27 22.44 -27.27
CA ILE A 417 46.01 22.33 -25.84
C ILE A 417 44.64 22.94 -25.52
N VAL A 418 44.31 24.11 -26.11
CA VAL A 418 42.99 24.76 -25.93
C VAL A 418 41.86 23.82 -26.42
N LEU A 419 42.06 23.19 -27.57
CA LEU A 419 41.05 22.27 -28.12
C LEU A 419 40.87 21.00 -27.25
N VAL A 420 41.94 20.42 -26.68
CA VAL A 420 41.88 19.32 -25.77
C VAL A 420 41.12 19.70 -24.50
N ASN A 421 41.43 20.82 -23.90
CA ASN A 421 40.74 21.31 -22.70
C ASN A 421 39.23 21.58 -22.95
N GLN A 422 38.88 22.08 -24.15
CA GLN A 422 37.49 22.21 -24.54
C GLN A 422 36.80 20.81 -24.66
N LYS A 423 37.48 19.84 -25.27
CA LYS A 423 36.98 18.48 -25.40
C LYS A 423 36.96 17.73 -24.06
N GLU A 424 37.91 18.00 -23.16
CA GLU A 424 37.86 17.47 -21.79
C GLU A 424 36.68 17.99 -20.99
N LYS A 425 36.37 19.30 -21.11
CA LYS A 425 35.17 19.88 -20.50
C LYS A 425 33.89 19.22 -21.06
N TYR A 426 33.89 18.90 -22.34
CA TYR A 426 32.76 18.18 -22.96
C TYR A 426 32.68 16.74 -22.49
N ALA A 427 33.81 16.01 -22.33
CA ALA A 427 33.86 14.65 -21.79
C ALA A 427 33.36 14.60 -20.35
N LEU A 428 33.80 15.54 -19.51
CA LEU A 428 33.34 15.65 -18.10
C LEU A 428 31.81 15.85 -18.01
N ASN A 429 31.24 16.62 -18.93
CA ASN A 429 29.79 16.78 -19.00
C ASN A 429 29.07 15.46 -19.39
N LEU A 430 29.64 14.70 -20.32
CA LEU A 430 29.12 13.38 -20.70
C LEU A 430 29.24 12.34 -19.57
N GLU A 431 30.34 12.36 -18.81
CA GLU A 431 30.52 11.50 -17.63
C GLU A 431 29.49 11.82 -16.55
N GLN A 432 29.25 13.09 -16.25
CA GLN A 432 28.19 13.49 -15.30
C GLN A 432 26.79 13.06 -15.73
N GLN A 433 26.49 13.13 -17.02
CA GLN A 433 25.21 12.63 -17.54
C GLN A 433 25.11 11.09 -17.42
N LEU A 434 26.19 10.37 -17.67
CA LEU A 434 26.28 8.92 -17.51
C LEU A 434 26.02 8.51 -16.04
N ASP A 435 26.68 9.19 -15.10
CA ASP A 435 26.50 8.93 -13.65
C ASP A 435 25.06 9.15 -13.20
N MET A 436 24.43 10.20 -13.69
CA MET A 436 23.02 10.47 -13.40
C MET A 436 22.11 9.34 -13.93
N TYR A 437 22.37 8.84 -15.15
CA TYR A 437 21.62 7.72 -15.71
C TYR A 437 21.91 6.40 -15.02
N VAL A 438 23.16 6.14 -14.63
CA VAL A 438 23.54 4.94 -13.85
C VAL A 438 22.83 4.93 -12.51
N SER A 439 22.83 6.05 -11.78
CA SER A 439 22.10 6.18 -10.51
C SER A 439 20.61 5.90 -10.68
N ARG A 440 19.99 6.47 -11.71
CA ARG A 440 18.57 6.25 -12.02
C ARG A 440 18.27 4.81 -12.43
N THR A 441 19.22 4.15 -13.10
CA THR A 441 19.09 2.73 -13.48
C THR A 441 19.18 1.82 -12.26
N HIS A 442 20.08 2.11 -11.31
CA HIS A 442 20.18 1.40 -10.03
C HIS A 442 18.90 1.50 -9.21
N ASP A 443 18.30 2.70 -9.13
CA ASP A 443 17.01 2.90 -8.44
C ASP A 443 15.91 2.05 -9.10
N LEU A 444 15.80 2.08 -10.42
CA LEU A 444 14.85 1.26 -11.14
C LEU A 444 15.12 -0.25 -11.00
N GLN A 445 16.37 -0.65 -10.95
CA GLN A 445 16.75 -2.05 -10.74
C GLN A 445 16.36 -2.54 -9.36
N ALA A 446 16.64 -1.75 -8.32
CA ALA A 446 16.20 -2.01 -6.96
C ALA A 446 14.66 -2.14 -6.86
N ARG A 447 13.93 -1.28 -7.58
CA ARG A 447 12.46 -1.34 -7.66
C ARG A 447 11.96 -2.60 -8.37
N VAL A 448 12.62 -3.04 -9.44
CA VAL A 448 12.28 -4.29 -10.15
C VAL A 448 12.58 -5.51 -9.27
N GLU A 449 13.73 -5.55 -8.61
CA GLU A 449 14.11 -6.63 -7.69
C GLU A 449 13.11 -6.75 -6.53
N TYR A 450 12.67 -5.62 -5.99
CA TYR A 450 11.62 -5.56 -4.99
C TYR A 450 10.30 -6.18 -5.50
N TYR A 451 9.83 -5.81 -6.70
CA TYR A 451 8.62 -6.38 -7.30
C TYR A 451 8.75 -7.89 -7.59
N GLN A 452 9.93 -8.33 -8.03
CA GLN A 452 10.20 -9.76 -8.27
C GLN A 452 10.23 -10.59 -6.99
N SER A 453 10.68 -10.01 -5.87
CA SER A 453 10.75 -10.70 -4.57
C SER A 453 9.38 -11.05 -4.00
N LEU A 454 8.32 -10.32 -4.37
CA LEU A 454 6.95 -10.54 -3.91
C LEU A 454 6.27 -11.75 -4.54
N LYS A 455 6.90 -12.50 -5.46
CA LYS A 455 6.27 -13.59 -6.25
C LYS A 455 4.90 -13.23 -6.85
N ILE A 456 4.64 -11.95 -7.05
CA ILE A 456 3.33 -11.45 -7.44
C ILE A 456 3.43 -11.01 -8.91
N ILE A 457 2.83 -11.82 -9.77
CA ILE A 457 2.20 -11.45 -11.03
C ILE A 457 3.03 -11.30 -12.32
N LYS A 458 2.45 -11.92 -13.30
CA LYS A 458 2.78 -11.82 -14.75
C LYS A 458 2.24 -10.51 -15.34
N ILE A 459 3.10 -9.58 -15.54
CA ILE A 459 2.74 -8.26 -16.06
C ILE A 459 3.31 -8.07 -17.46
N ARG A 460 2.51 -8.27 -18.44
CA ARG A 460 2.99 -8.18 -19.83
C ARG A 460 2.19 -7.19 -20.64
N THR A 461 2.47 -6.02 -20.93
CA THR A 461 2.13 -5.39 -22.22
C THR A 461 2.19 -3.89 -22.36
N TRP A 462 2.38 -3.10 -21.30
CA TRP A 462 2.16 -1.65 -21.47
C TRP A 462 3.40 -0.77 -21.70
N MET A 463 4.60 -1.17 -21.32
CA MET A 463 5.84 -0.35 -21.36
C MET A 463 6.51 -0.15 -22.69
N GLY A 464 6.14 -0.88 -23.71
CA GLY A 464 6.67 -0.63 -25.06
C GLY A 464 6.38 0.79 -25.63
N ARG A 465 5.37 1.49 -25.06
CA ARG A 465 4.99 2.83 -25.56
C ARG A 465 5.75 3.99 -24.90
N LEU A 466 6.06 3.90 -23.62
CA LEU A 466 6.79 4.96 -22.90
C LEU A 466 8.23 5.11 -23.40
N LEU A 467 8.87 4.01 -23.73
CA LEU A 467 10.21 3.94 -24.28
C LEU A 467 10.41 4.67 -25.60
N ARG A 468 9.38 4.66 -26.43
CA ARG A 468 9.44 5.40 -27.69
C ARG A 468 9.50 6.92 -27.45
N LYS A 469 8.87 7.42 -26.39
CA LYS A 469 8.92 8.86 -26.02
C LYS A 469 10.28 9.28 -25.46
N ILE A 470 10.85 8.49 -24.57
CA ILE A 470 12.16 8.76 -23.97
C ILE A 470 13.28 8.73 -25.03
N LYS A 471 13.25 7.77 -25.97
CA LYS A 471 14.16 7.75 -27.11
C LYS A 471 14.11 9.03 -27.96
N ARG A 472 12.95 9.68 -28.11
CA ARG A 472 12.83 10.93 -28.84
C ARG A 472 13.47 12.10 -28.11
N CYS A 473 13.31 12.22 -26.81
CA CYS A 473 13.87 13.33 -26.00
C CYS A 473 15.39 13.30 -25.99
N ILE A 474 16.01 12.15 -25.90
CA ILE A 474 17.48 12.02 -25.89
C ILE A 474 18.07 12.20 -27.28
N LYS A 475 17.42 11.70 -28.32
CA LYS A 475 17.85 11.97 -29.69
C LYS A 475 17.82 13.49 -30.02
N TRP A 476 16.92 14.22 -29.35
CA TRP A 476 16.81 15.67 -29.49
C TRP A 476 17.90 16.42 -28.68
N ALA A 477 18.21 15.98 -27.45
CA ALA A 477 19.26 16.57 -26.62
C ALA A 477 20.67 16.35 -27.23
N LEU A 478 20.91 15.18 -27.80
CA LEU A 478 22.20 14.85 -28.45
C LEU A 478 22.38 15.48 -29.85
N LYS A 479 21.32 16.03 -30.47
CA LYS A 479 21.42 16.76 -31.75
C LYS A 479 21.74 18.26 -31.58
N ARG A 480 21.70 18.79 -30.38
CA ARG A 480 21.88 20.22 -30.08
C ARG A 480 23.18 20.53 -29.30
N GLY A 481 23.96 19.54 -28.93
CA GLY A 481 25.36 19.68 -28.52
C GLY A 481 26.25 19.10 -29.61
#